data_34fa6b26903cf41b7f6536f0cd5fd00e
#
_entry.id   34fa6b26903cf41b7f6536f0cd5fd00e
#
_cell.length_a   1.000
_cell.length_b   1.000
_cell.length_c   1.000
_cell.angle_alpha   90.00
_cell.angle_beta   90.00
_cell.angle_gamma   90.00
#
_symmetry.space_group_name_H-M   'P 1'
#
loop_
_entity.id
_entity.type
_entity.pdbx_description
1 polymer ?
#
loop_
_entity_poly.entity_id
_entity_poly.type
_entity_poly.pdbx_seq_one_letter_code
_entity_poly.pdbx_strand_id
1 'polypeptide(L)'
;MLYRILAAGLLVLAGCAPARAVTDFEFLGQRQIASAAVFDRTVVGGLSGISYDPAADLYYIISDDRSAKSPARFYTARIKLSDNGIGDVEFVGTHPWLDRDGQPFHPLDTDAVPPVIPPDPEAIAFDAGRQRLYWTSEGERRTEGPGAPILLDPWVRSAGLDGSFLGELALPEDLRMSAGEHGPRRNSTLEGLTLTPDGRWLWAAMEGPGYEDGPPPDAQRGAWTRVFRFDADSGAVDGRFTYPLDPVSAGPGGMNGLSDLVALDDRNFLVIERGFGTHVAVRIYRASLVDGSAEMTKTLLADLTTTPGLAPLDNIEGITLGPKLPDGRQSVIAVSDDNFSPTQVTQFLLFAL
;
A
#
# COMPACT_ATOMS: atom_id res chain seq x y z
N MET A 1 -71.27 36.37 33.41
CA MET A 1 -70.41 36.33 32.22
C MET A 1 -69.06 35.76 32.62
N LEU A 2 -68.81 34.44 32.33
CA LEU A 2 -67.56 33.75 32.64
C LEU A 2 -66.75 33.67 31.34
N TYR A 3 -65.59 34.27 31.32
CA TYR A 3 -64.59 34.08 30.24
C TYR A 3 -63.76 32.84 30.54
N ARG A 4 -63.80 31.87 29.64
CA ARG A 4 -62.85 30.73 29.60
C ARG A 4 -61.65 31.11 28.75
N ILE A 5 -60.48 31.07 29.35
CA ILE A 5 -59.21 31.21 28.64
C ILE A 5 -58.75 29.80 28.21
N LEU A 6 -58.68 29.55 26.90
CA LEU A 6 -58.02 28.36 26.35
C LEU A 6 -56.51 28.63 26.27
N ALA A 7 -55.73 27.83 27.00
CA ALA A 7 -54.29 27.78 26.85
C ALA A 7 -53.94 26.75 25.77
N ALA A 8 -53.37 27.16 24.62
CA ALA A 8 -52.85 26.29 23.61
C ALA A 8 -51.42 25.86 23.98
N GLY A 9 -51.24 24.61 24.34
CA GLY A 9 -49.93 24.02 24.60
C GLY A 9 -49.21 23.73 23.27
N LEU A 10 -48.07 24.35 23.04
CA LEU A 10 -47.17 24.06 21.91
C LEU A 10 -46.35 22.81 22.26
N LEU A 11 -46.63 21.67 21.58
CA LEU A 11 -45.83 20.46 21.68
C LEU A 11 -44.57 20.67 20.79
N VAL A 12 -43.41 20.89 21.37
CA VAL A 12 -42.13 20.85 20.65
C VAL A 12 -41.72 19.38 20.50
N LEU A 13 -41.91 18.80 19.34
CA LEU A 13 -41.29 17.53 18.98
C LEU A 13 -39.82 17.74 18.76
N ALA A 14 -38.98 17.40 19.75
CA ALA A 14 -37.56 17.22 19.56
C ALA A 14 -37.31 16.02 18.67
N GLY A 15 -37.04 16.26 17.39
CA GLY A 15 -36.60 15.23 16.46
C GLY A 15 -35.21 14.73 16.92
N CYS A 16 -35.16 13.52 17.49
CA CYS A 16 -33.90 12.78 17.60
C CYS A 16 -33.41 12.51 16.17
N ALA A 17 -32.34 13.19 15.76
CA ALA A 17 -31.58 12.73 14.59
C ALA A 17 -31.10 11.30 14.88
N PRO A 18 -31.20 10.37 13.92
CA PRO A 18 -30.67 9.03 14.14
C PRO A 18 -29.18 9.15 14.46
N ALA A 19 -28.77 8.51 15.55
CA ALA A 19 -27.35 8.37 15.89
C ALA A 19 -26.69 7.70 14.68
N ARG A 20 -25.75 8.40 14.05
CA ARG A 20 -24.91 7.83 12.97
C ARG A 20 -24.25 6.59 13.56
N ALA A 21 -24.46 5.43 12.94
CA ALA A 21 -23.72 4.24 13.33
C ALA A 21 -22.24 4.60 13.22
N VAL A 22 -21.54 4.59 14.35
CA VAL A 22 -20.08 4.73 14.35
C VAL A 22 -19.54 3.49 13.65
N THR A 23 -19.20 3.60 12.39
CA THR A 23 -18.42 2.59 11.72
C THR A 23 -17.02 2.68 12.32
N ASP A 24 -16.46 1.54 12.74
CA ASP A 24 -15.09 1.47 13.30
C ASP A 24 -14.01 1.93 12.31
N PHE A 25 -14.38 2.39 11.12
CA PHE A 25 -13.50 2.89 10.06
C PHE A 25 -14.26 3.94 9.24
N GLU A 26 -13.86 5.22 9.35
CA GLU A 26 -14.54 6.37 8.75
C GLU A 26 -13.64 7.12 7.79
N PHE A 27 -14.10 7.38 6.55
CA PHE A 27 -13.43 8.29 5.62
C PHE A 27 -13.63 9.74 6.06
N LEU A 28 -12.52 10.48 6.24
CA LEU A 28 -12.53 11.86 6.69
C LEU A 28 -12.24 12.86 5.55
N GLY A 29 -11.60 12.44 4.48
CA GLY A 29 -11.31 13.32 3.35
C GLY A 29 -10.14 12.87 2.50
N GLN A 30 -9.91 13.63 1.43
CA GLN A 30 -8.81 13.41 0.49
C GLN A 30 -8.07 14.69 0.15
N ARG A 31 -6.80 14.54 -0.25
CA ARG A 31 -5.98 15.59 -0.85
C ARG A 31 -5.36 15.07 -2.13
N GLN A 32 -5.56 15.80 -3.24
CA GLN A 32 -4.93 15.47 -4.51
C GLN A 32 -3.68 16.34 -4.70
N ILE A 33 -2.65 15.74 -5.28
CA ILE A 33 -1.45 16.43 -5.75
C ILE A 33 -1.67 16.75 -7.23
N ALA A 34 -1.22 17.94 -7.66
CA ALA A 34 -1.34 18.32 -9.06
C ALA A 34 -0.60 17.32 -9.96
N SER A 35 -1.24 16.91 -11.05
CA SER A 35 -0.62 16.04 -12.04
C SER A 35 0.70 16.63 -12.54
N ALA A 36 1.73 15.80 -12.66
CA ALA A 36 3.09 16.21 -13.01
C ALA A 36 3.70 17.29 -12.08
N ALA A 37 3.29 17.32 -10.80
CA ALA A 37 3.97 18.13 -9.81
C ALA A 37 5.46 17.78 -9.78
N VAL A 38 6.31 18.81 -9.66
CA VAL A 38 7.77 18.63 -9.62
C VAL A 38 8.28 18.99 -8.24
N PHE A 39 9.05 18.10 -7.65
CA PHE A 39 9.78 18.35 -6.40
C PHE A 39 11.23 17.90 -6.57
N ASP A 40 12.17 18.76 -6.22
CA ASP A 40 13.63 18.53 -6.32
C ASP A 40 14.06 17.94 -7.68
N ARG A 41 13.55 18.52 -8.78
CA ARG A 41 13.80 18.13 -10.18
C ARG A 41 13.28 16.74 -10.57
N THR A 42 12.49 16.08 -9.73
CA THR A 42 11.79 14.85 -10.06
C THR A 42 10.29 15.09 -10.22
N VAL A 43 9.64 14.32 -11.10
CA VAL A 43 8.18 14.32 -11.18
C VAL A 43 7.65 13.49 -10.02
N VAL A 44 6.77 14.06 -9.20
CA VAL A 44 6.07 13.36 -8.14
C VAL A 44 4.95 12.52 -8.75
N GLY A 45 5.02 11.22 -8.57
CA GLY A 45 4.06 10.25 -9.10
C GLY A 45 4.55 8.83 -8.81
N GLY A 46 3.77 7.83 -9.21
CA GLY A 46 4.08 6.44 -8.93
C GLY A 46 4.11 6.13 -7.43
N LEU A 47 3.26 6.75 -6.61
CA LEU A 47 3.35 6.61 -5.15
C LEU A 47 2.64 5.34 -4.70
N SER A 48 3.37 4.22 -4.66
CA SER A 48 2.83 2.87 -4.40
C SER A 48 2.83 2.48 -2.92
N GLY A 49 3.73 3.02 -2.10
CA GLY A 49 3.81 2.67 -0.67
C GLY A 49 4.11 3.87 0.23
N ILE A 50 3.68 3.79 1.49
CA ILE A 50 3.84 4.87 2.48
C ILE A 50 4.10 4.32 3.88
N SER A 51 4.99 4.96 4.64
CA SER A 51 5.27 4.61 6.03
C SER A 51 5.51 5.86 6.88
N TYR A 52 5.15 5.82 8.16
CA TYR A 52 5.21 6.98 9.05
C TYR A 52 6.26 6.84 10.15
N ASP A 53 7.04 7.91 10.35
CA ASP A 53 7.94 8.09 11.48
C ASP A 53 7.28 9.00 12.54
N PRO A 54 6.82 8.45 13.67
CA PRO A 54 6.14 9.25 14.70
C PRO A 54 7.10 10.18 15.46
N ALA A 55 8.40 9.91 15.44
CA ALA A 55 9.37 10.76 16.16
C ALA A 55 9.71 12.03 15.38
N ALA A 56 9.79 11.93 14.07
CA ALA A 56 10.10 13.06 13.18
C ALA A 56 8.84 13.73 12.61
N ASP A 57 7.64 13.17 12.84
CA ASP A 57 6.38 13.53 12.17
C ASP A 57 6.59 13.61 10.66
N LEU A 58 7.06 12.50 10.08
CA LEU A 58 7.52 12.42 8.71
C LEU A 58 6.99 11.14 8.03
N TYR A 59 6.57 11.25 6.78
CA TYR A 59 6.18 10.12 5.97
C TYR A 59 7.28 9.81 4.95
N TYR A 60 7.63 8.54 4.81
CA TYR A 60 8.44 7.99 3.73
C TYR A 60 7.49 7.41 2.69
N ILE A 61 7.63 7.81 1.43
CA ILE A 61 6.70 7.47 0.36
C ILE A 61 7.51 6.98 -0.84
N ILE A 62 7.39 5.71 -1.18
CA ILE A 62 8.11 5.11 -2.29
C ILE A 62 7.45 5.44 -3.63
N SER A 63 8.27 5.56 -4.68
CA SER A 63 7.80 5.75 -6.06
C SER A 63 8.17 4.53 -6.88
N ASP A 64 7.21 3.97 -7.56
CA ASP A 64 7.31 2.83 -8.49
C ASP A 64 7.99 3.21 -9.83
N ASP A 65 8.81 4.23 -9.82
CA ASP A 65 9.59 4.59 -11.00
C ASP A 65 10.79 3.65 -11.17
N ARG A 66 10.71 2.76 -12.11
CA ARG A 66 11.79 1.83 -12.51
C ARG A 66 12.99 2.54 -13.15
N SER A 67 13.40 3.66 -12.57
CA SER A 67 14.42 4.57 -13.09
C SER A 67 14.13 5.09 -14.51
N ALA A 68 12.87 5.10 -14.92
CA ALA A 68 12.45 5.49 -16.27
C ALA A 68 12.26 7.01 -16.42
N LYS A 69 11.78 7.68 -15.38
CA LYS A 69 11.59 9.14 -15.31
C LYS A 69 12.72 9.81 -14.56
N SER A 70 13.06 9.26 -13.41
CA SER A 70 14.16 9.65 -12.52
C SER A 70 14.68 8.39 -11.84
N PRO A 71 15.87 8.39 -11.22
CA PRO A 71 16.33 7.23 -10.47
C PRO A 71 15.25 6.72 -9.49
N ALA A 72 15.15 5.39 -9.35
CA ALA A 72 14.28 4.74 -8.37
C ALA A 72 14.51 5.39 -7.00
N ARG A 73 13.43 5.81 -6.32
CA ARG A 73 13.52 6.75 -5.19
C ARG A 73 12.37 6.62 -4.21
N PHE A 74 12.52 7.28 -3.10
CA PHE A 74 11.42 7.63 -2.21
C PHE A 74 11.43 9.13 -1.90
N TYR A 75 10.30 9.60 -1.46
CA TYR A 75 10.12 10.97 -0.97
C TYR A 75 9.93 10.97 0.54
N THR A 76 10.30 12.09 1.17
CA THR A 76 9.85 12.39 2.52
C THR A 76 8.84 13.53 2.47
N ALA A 77 7.75 13.42 3.27
CA ALA A 77 6.69 14.42 3.28
C ALA A 77 6.14 14.64 4.69
N ARG A 78 5.55 15.83 4.91
CA ARG A 78 4.71 16.15 6.07
C ARG A 78 3.27 16.28 5.62
N ILE A 79 2.35 15.70 6.39
CA ILE A 79 0.92 15.71 6.07
C ILE A 79 0.17 16.32 7.25
N LYS A 80 -0.58 17.39 6.99
CA LYS A 80 -1.41 18.02 8.02
C LYS A 80 -2.72 17.26 8.16
N LEU A 81 -2.99 16.76 9.35
CA LEU A 81 -4.20 15.99 9.66
C LEU A 81 -5.07 16.72 10.70
N SER A 82 -6.38 16.52 10.60
CA SER A 82 -7.37 16.98 11.57
C SER A 82 -8.56 16.02 11.63
N ASP A 83 -9.43 16.17 12.64
CA ASP A 83 -10.67 15.38 12.77
C ASP A 83 -11.64 15.59 11.59
N ASN A 84 -11.44 16.64 10.82
CA ASN A 84 -12.33 17.04 9.73
C ASN A 84 -11.71 16.83 8.34
N GLY A 85 -10.52 16.21 8.24
CA GLY A 85 -9.92 15.91 6.96
C GLY A 85 -8.40 16.07 6.90
N ILE A 86 -7.88 15.86 5.70
CA ILE A 86 -6.48 15.96 5.33
C ILE A 86 -6.18 17.34 4.71
N GLY A 87 -5.17 17.99 5.20
CA GLY A 87 -4.70 19.29 4.71
C GLY A 87 -3.59 19.18 3.66
N ASP A 88 -2.62 20.07 3.77
CA ASP A 88 -1.51 20.10 2.82
C ASP A 88 -0.59 18.89 3.01
N VAL A 89 -0.11 18.37 1.88
CA VAL A 89 0.98 17.41 1.76
C VAL A 89 2.19 18.17 1.26
N GLU A 90 3.21 18.30 2.10
CA GLU A 90 4.44 19.02 1.84
C GLU A 90 5.59 18.03 1.66
N PHE A 91 6.08 17.86 0.43
CA PHE A 91 7.30 17.09 0.19
C PHE A 91 8.50 17.88 0.71
N VAL A 92 9.38 17.21 1.45
CA VAL A 92 10.52 17.86 2.13
C VAL A 92 11.87 17.25 1.74
N GLY A 93 11.88 16.11 1.05
CA GLY A 93 13.09 15.46 0.55
C GLY A 93 12.82 14.46 -0.57
N THR A 94 13.84 14.27 -1.41
CA THR A 94 13.89 13.22 -2.45
C THR A 94 15.18 12.43 -2.26
N HIS A 95 15.06 11.11 -2.16
CA HIS A 95 16.18 10.22 -1.87
C HIS A 95 16.21 9.08 -2.90
N PRO A 96 17.28 8.98 -3.74
CA PRO A 96 17.41 7.83 -4.62
C PRO A 96 17.72 6.58 -3.78
N TRP A 97 17.15 5.44 -4.18
CA TRP A 97 17.63 4.15 -3.72
C TRP A 97 19.03 3.90 -4.31
N LEU A 98 19.97 3.52 -3.45
CA LEU A 98 21.33 3.20 -3.87
C LEU A 98 21.51 1.68 -3.90
N ASP A 99 22.16 1.19 -4.96
CA ASP A 99 22.53 -0.22 -5.05
C ASP A 99 23.77 -0.53 -4.19
N ARG A 100 24.23 -1.75 -4.20
CA ARG A 100 25.35 -2.28 -3.39
C ARG A 100 26.67 -1.55 -3.60
N ASP A 101 26.85 -0.90 -4.75
CA ASP A 101 28.02 -0.06 -5.08
C ASP A 101 27.86 1.40 -4.65
N GLY A 102 26.73 1.75 -4.02
CA GLY A 102 26.44 3.11 -3.57
C GLY A 102 25.99 4.07 -4.69
N GLN A 103 25.65 3.55 -5.88
CA GLN A 103 25.13 4.34 -6.98
C GLN A 103 23.61 4.21 -7.11
N PRO A 104 22.93 5.26 -7.60
CA PRO A 104 21.52 5.14 -7.96
C PRO A 104 21.32 4.10 -9.07
N PHE A 105 20.17 3.44 -9.07
CA PHE A 105 19.82 2.47 -10.11
C PHE A 105 19.70 3.14 -11.47
N HIS A 106 20.27 2.49 -12.48
CA HIS A 106 20.19 2.92 -13.88
C HIS A 106 18.88 2.51 -14.53
N PRO A 107 18.42 3.22 -15.59
CA PRO A 107 17.30 2.78 -16.41
C PRO A 107 17.55 1.40 -17.04
N LEU A 108 16.46 0.76 -17.48
CA LEU A 108 16.52 -0.51 -18.22
C LEU A 108 17.38 -0.36 -19.48
N ASP A 109 18.43 -1.19 -19.59
CA ASP A 109 19.25 -1.35 -20.77
C ASP A 109 19.44 -2.84 -21.10
N THR A 110 18.69 -3.30 -22.06
CA THR A 110 18.71 -4.71 -22.51
C THR A 110 19.86 -5.01 -23.48
N ASP A 111 20.52 -3.99 -24.02
CA ASP A 111 21.66 -4.13 -24.94
C ASP A 111 22.99 -4.20 -24.20
N ALA A 112 23.01 -3.81 -22.92
CA ALA A 112 24.18 -3.98 -22.05
C ALA A 112 24.50 -5.47 -21.80
N VAL A 113 25.75 -5.78 -21.52
CA VAL A 113 26.19 -7.16 -21.20
C VAL A 113 26.94 -7.14 -19.86
N PRO A 114 26.36 -7.67 -18.77
CA PRO A 114 25.00 -8.20 -18.66
C PRO A 114 23.92 -7.10 -18.81
N PRO A 115 22.66 -7.45 -19.11
CA PRO A 115 21.58 -6.47 -19.15
C PRO A 115 21.43 -5.73 -17.82
N VAL A 116 21.17 -4.42 -17.90
CA VAL A 116 20.84 -3.60 -16.73
C VAL A 116 19.31 -3.65 -16.54
N ILE A 117 18.87 -4.19 -15.39
CA ILE A 117 17.47 -4.31 -15.06
C ILE A 117 17.24 -3.50 -13.77
N PRO A 118 16.50 -2.38 -13.83
CA PRO A 118 16.19 -1.60 -12.63
C PRO A 118 15.27 -2.37 -11.68
N PRO A 119 15.20 -1.96 -10.40
CA PRO A 119 14.13 -2.41 -9.51
C PRO A 119 12.75 -1.99 -10.03
N ASP A 120 11.76 -2.63 -9.49
CA ASP A 120 10.34 -2.30 -9.55
C ASP A 120 9.88 -2.00 -8.12
N PRO A 121 10.07 -0.76 -7.62
CA PRO A 121 9.87 -0.46 -6.21
C PRO A 121 8.39 -0.37 -5.88
N GLU A 122 7.90 -1.09 -4.84
CA GLU A 122 6.48 -1.13 -4.50
C GLU A 122 6.19 -0.65 -3.08
N ALA A 123 6.72 -1.30 -2.07
CA ALA A 123 6.38 -1.00 -0.69
C ALA A 123 7.57 -0.48 0.12
N ILE A 124 7.26 0.26 1.19
CA ILE A 124 8.23 0.85 2.11
C ILE A 124 7.76 0.72 3.55
N ALA A 125 8.64 0.32 4.46
CA ALA A 125 8.38 0.26 5.90
C ALA A 125 9.52 0.90 6.69
N PHE A 126 9.18 1.83 7.60
CA PHE A 126 10.12 2.48 8.49
C PHE A 126 10.31 1.68 9.78
N ASP A 127 11.55 1.42 10.13
CA ASP A 127 11.96 0.77 11.37
C ASP A 127 12.47 1.83 12.37
N ALA A 128 11.61 2.26 13.25
CA ALA A 128 11.92 3.27 14.25
C ALA A 128 13.01 2.80 15.24
N GLY A 129 13.03 1.50 15.57
CA GLY A 129 13.98 0.92 16.50
C GLY A 129 15.40 0.89 15.98
N ARG A 130 15.56 0.66 14.66
CA ARG A 130 16.87 0.52 14.01
C ARG A 130 17.22 1.71 13.13
N GLN A 131 16.32 2.71 13.02
CA GLN A 131 16.47 3.94 12.21
C GLN A 131 16.88 3.62 10.77
N ARG A 132 16.08 2.77 10.10
CA ARG A 132 16.28 2.34 8.71
C ARG A 132 14.94 2.14 8.01
N LEU A 133 15.03 2.00 6.71
CA LEU A 133 13.90 1.64 5.86
C LEU A 133 14.05 0.19 5.37
N TYR A 134 12.92 -0.48 5.20
CA TYR A 134 12.80 -1.65 4.34
C TYR A 134 11.99 -1.28 3.11
N TRP A 135 12.30 -1.89 1.98
CA TRP A 135 11.56 -1.68 0.74
C TRP A 135 11.55 -2.93 -0.12
N THR A 136 10.53 -3.08 -0.92
CA THR A 136 10.37 -4.22 -1.84
C THR A 136 10.65 -3.81 -3.27
N SER A 137 10.99 -4.80 -4.07
CA SER A 137 10.94 -4.75 -5.52
C SER A 137 10.26 -6.00 -6.03
N GLU A 138 9.35 -5.84 -6.99
CA GLU A 138 8.69 -6.95 -7.68
C GLU A 138 9.64 -7.77 -8.55
N GLY A 139 10.79 -7.22 -8.90
CA GLY A 139 11.70 -7.83 -9.85
C GLY A 139 11.22 -7.68 -11.30
N GLU A 140 11.57 -8.62 -12.16
CA GLU A 140 11.14 -8.63 -13.57
C GLU A 140 11.01 -10.06 -14.08
N ARG A 141 9.94 -10.32 -14.79
CA ARG A 141 9.73 -11.58 -15.52
C ARG A 141 9.24 -11.30 -16.94
N ARG A 142 10.16 -11.18 -17.87
CA ARG A 142 9.85 -11.04 -19.29
C ARG A 142 10.34 -12.27 -20.05
N THR A 143 9.42 -13.12 -20.49
CA THR A 143 9.71 -14.41 -21.12
C THR A 143 9.67 -14.35 -22.65
N GLU A 144 9.18 -13.23 -23.21
CA GLU A 144 9.03 -13.04 -24.66
C GLU A 144 9.62 -11.70 -25.09
N GLY A 145 9.88 -11.57 -26.40
CA GLY A 145 10.43 -10.37 -27.00
C GLY A 145 11.96 -10.32 -27.06
N PRO A 146 12.55 -9.23 -27.55
CA PRO A 146 13.99 -9.09 -27.71
C PRO A 146 14.73 -9.23 -26.38
N GLY A 147 15.79 -10.02 -26.35
CA GLY A 147 16.62 -10.27 -25.15
C GLY A 147 16.00 -11.18 -24.10
N ALA A 148 14.80 -11.75 -24.34
CA ALA A 148 14.18 -12.66 -23.39
C ALA A 148 14.91 -14.03 -23.33
N PRO A 149 14.88 -14.73 -22.15
CA PRO A 149 14.22 -14.29 -20.94
C PRO A 149 15.01 -13.22 -20.19
N ILE A 150 14.31 -12.20 -19.65
CA ILE A 150 14.86 -11.26 -18.67
C ILE A 150 14.20 -11.58 -17.35
N LEU A 151 15.00 -11.98 -16.37
CA LEU A 151 14.55 -12.42 -15.06
C LEU A 151 15.34 -11.66 -14.00
N LEU A 152 14.63 -11.04 -13.07
CA LEU A 152 15.16 -10.44 -11.87
C LEU A 152 14.27 -10.91 -10.71
N ASP A 153 14.86 -11.56 -9.72
CA ASP A 153 14.11 -12.01 -8.55
C ASP A 153 13.57 -10.80 -7.77
N PRO A 154 12.38 -10.90 -7.16
CA PRO A 154 11.93 -9.90 -6.21
C PRO A 154 12.86 -9.86 -5.00
N TRP A 155 12.84 -8.77 -4.26
CA TRP A 155 13.61 -8.65 -3.02
C TRP A 155 12.92 -7.83 -1.95
N VAL A 156 13.38 -8.02 -0.70
CA VAL A 156 13.20 -7.08 0.39
C VAL A 156 14.59 -6.59 0.80
N ARG A 157 14.86 -5.31 0.67
CA ARG A 157 16.12 -4.67 1.06
C ARG A 157 15.94 -3.76 2.26
N SER A 158 16.97 -3.67 3.08
CA SER A 158 17.10 -2.62 4.09
C SER A 158 18.02 -1.51 3.59
N ALA A 159 17.65 -0.27 3.92
CA ALA A 159 18.36 0.93 3.51
C ALA A 159 18.45 1.95 4.64
N GLY A 160 19.48 2.80 4.59
CA GLY A 160 19.56 4.01 5.41
C GLY A 160 18.43 5.00 5.05
N LEU A 161 18.22 5.99 5.92
CA LEU A 161 17.22 7.05 5.67
C LEU A 161 17.60 7.98 4.51
N ASP A 162 18.81 7.85 4.01
CA ASP A 162 19.34 8.52 2.82
C ASP A 162 19.26 7.67 1.53
N GLY A 163 18.70 6.45 1.64
CA GLY A 163 18.60 5.49 0.55
C GLY A 163 19.81 4.56 0.37
N SER A 164 20.84 4.68 1.19
CA SER A 164 22.04 3.84 1.12
C SER A 164 21.71 2.37 1.41
N PHE A 165 22.27 1.44 0.62
CA PHE A 165 22.07 0.00 0.81
C PHE A 165 22.68 -0.48 2.14
N LEU A 166 21.91 -1.19 2.95
CA LEU A 166 22.35 -1.80 4.21
C LEU A 166 22.36 -3.33 4.15
N GLY A 167 21.41 -3.93 3.43
CA GLY A 167 21.31 -5.38 3.34
C GLY A 167 20.11 -5.83 2.51
N GLU A 168 20.01 -7.15 2.33
CA GLU A 168 18.93 -7.79 1.60
C GLU A 168 18.51 -9.07 2.34
N LEU A 169 17.22 -9.28 2.51
CA LEU A 169 16.69 -10.46 3.18
C LEU A 169 16.79 -11.68 2.25
N ALA A 170 17.12 -12.83 2.81
CA ALA A 170 17.07 -14.09 2.08
C ALA A 170 15.63 -14.51 1.87
N LEU A 171 15.11 -14.33 0.65
CA LEU A 171 13.77 -14.76 0.31
C LEU A 171 13.70 -16.28 0.08
N PRO A 172 12.52 -16.90 0.29
CA PRO A 172 12.29 -18.29 -0.05
C PRO A 172 12.54 -18.59 -1.54
N GLU A 173 13.04 -19.78 -1.85
CA GLU A 173 13.36 -20.18 -3.24
C GLU A 173 12.16 -20.15 -4.19
N ASP A 174 10.96 -20.36 -3.66
CA ASP A 174 9.71 -20.29 -4.41
C ASP A 174 9.27 -18.86 -4.77
N LEU A 175 10.05 -17.85 -4.38
CA LEU A 175 9.95 -16.48 -4.88
C LEU A 175 10.97 -16.16 -5.99
N ARG A 176 11.74 -17.13 -6.48
CA ARG A 176 12.64 -16.92 -7.61
C ARG A 176 11.86 -16.86 -8.92
N MET A 177 12.20 -15.89 -9.75
CA MET A 177 11.64 -15.77 -11.09
C MET A 177 12.11 -16.90 -11.99
N SER A 178 11.18 -17.46 -12.76
CA SER A 178 11.45 -18.53 -13.71
C SER A 178 10.92 -18.19 -15.10
N ALA A 179 11.61 -18.66 -16.14
CA ALA A 179 11.12 -18.57 -17.51
C ALA A 179 9.93 -19.52 -17.76
N GLY A 180 9.81 -20.60 -16.97
CA GLY A 180 8.66 -21.51 -16.98
C GLY A 180 7.53 -21.03 -16.07
N GLU A 181 6.46 -21.84 -15.98
CA GLU A 181 5.31 -21.58 -15.09
C GLU A 181 5.61 -22.06 -13.65
N HIS A 182 6.60 -21.44 -13.03
CA HIS A 182 7.05 -21.66 -11.66
C HIS A 182 7.35 -20.34 -10.97
N GLY A 183 7.16 -20.31 -9.66
CA GLY A 183 7.42 -19.13 -8.82
C GLY A 183 6.41 -18.00 -9.04
N PRO A 184 6.82 -16.76 -8.84
CA PRO A 184 5.94 -15.59 -8.98
C PRO A 184 5.52 -15.35 -10.43
N ARG A 185 4.32 -14.79 -10.61
CA ARG A 185 3.90 -14.20 -11.87
C ARG A 185 4.50 -12.82 -12.03
N ARG A 186 4.63 -12.39 -13.26
CA ARG A 186 5.04 -11.02 -13.56
C ARG A 186 4.01 -10.03 -13.01
N ASN A 187 4.49 -8.97 -12.38
CA ASN A 187 3.65 -7.88 -11.85
C ASN A 187 2.55 -8.44 -10.91
N SER A 188 2.94 -9.28 -9.97
CA SER A 188 2.07 -9.89 -8.96
C SER A 188 2.89 -10.43 -7.80
N THR A 189 3.99 -9.75 -7.44
CA THR A 189 4.92 -10.24 -6.42
C THR A 189 4.82 -9.43 -5.13
N LEU A 190 5.92 -8.88 -4.62
CA LEU A 190 5.99 -8.24 -3.31
C LEU A 190 5.48 -6.79 -3.36
N GLU A 191 4.19 -6.61 -3.21
CA GLU A 191 3.51 -5.31 -3.19
C GLU A 191 3.39 -4.74 -1.77
N GLY A 192 3.08 -5.55 -0.77
CA GLY A 192 2.84 -5.06 0.58
C GLY A 192 4.01 -5.28 1.53
N LEU A 193 4.29 -4.28 2.40
CA LEU A 193 5.37 -4.37 3.38
C LEU A 193 5.02 -3.61 4.66
N THR A 194 5.12 -4.24 5.82
CA THR A 194 4.90 -3.58 7.10
C THR A 194 5.75 -4.16 8.22
N LEU A 195 6.08 -3.33 9.20
CA LEU A 195 6.70 -3.76 10.46
C LEU A 195 5.65 -3.75 11.58
N THR A 196 5.69 -4.75 12.47
CA THR A 196 4.85 -4.71 13.67
C THR A 196 5.21 -3.52 14.57
N PRO A 197 4.27 -2.97 15.35
CA PRO A 197 4.53 -1.79 16.19
C PRO A 197 5.67 -1.95 17.19
N ASP A 198 5.97 -3.17 17.62
CA ASP A 198 7.10 -3.49 18.49
C ASP A 198 8.44 -3.61 17.73
N GLY A 199 8.41 -3.55 16.40
CA GLY A 199 9.57 -3.66 15.53
C GLY A 199 10.17 -5.07 15.41
N ARG A 200 9.46 -6.10 15.90
CA ARG A 200 9.97 -7.48 15.92
C ARG A 200 9.80 -8.18 14.58
N TRP A 201 8.64 -8.03 13.95
CA TRP A 201 8.28 -8.77 12.76
C TRP A 201 8.12 -7.85 11.55
N LEU A 202 8.83 -8.17 10.49
CA LEU A 202 8.61 -7.59 9.17
C LEU A 202 7.73 -8.55 8.37
N TRP A 203 6.69 -7.99 7.76
CA TRP A 203 5.74 -8.73 6.94
C TRP A 203 5.81 -8.25 5.51
N ALA A 204 5.92 -9.18 4.56
CA ALA A 204 5.88 -8.90 3.13
C ALA A 204 4.79 -9.75 2.47
N ALA A 205 3.97 -9.13 1.62
CA ALA A 205 2.84 -9.79 0.96
C ALA A 205 3.00 -9.73 -0.55
N MET A 206 2.64 -10.83 -1.22
CA MET A 206 2.52 -10.85 -2.67
C MET A 206 1.16 -10.27 -3.08
N GLU A 207 1.12 -9.56 -4.21
CA GLU A 207 -0.12 -9.05 -4.80
C GLU A 207 -1.06 -10.19 -5.19
N GLY A 208 -0.53 -11.18 -5.88
CA GLY A 208 -1.32 -12.29 -6.40
C GLY A 208 -0.68 -13.66 -6.19
N PRO A 209 -1.39 -14.73 -6.58
CA PRO A 209 -0.88 -16.10 -6.47
C PRO A 209 0.33 -16.35 -7.37
N GLY A 210 1.31 -17.08 -6.88
CA GLY A 210 2.34 -17.72 -7.70
C GLY A 210 1.74 -18.80 -8.61
N TYR A 211 2.54 -19.37 -9.50
CA TYR A 211 2.06 -20.41 -10.40
C TYR A 211 1.60 -21.67 -9.65
N GLU A 212 2.24 -22.00 -8.54
CA GLU A 212 1.93 -23.17 -7.70
C GLU A 212 0.66 -22.96 -6.84
N ASP A 213 0.23 -21.71 -6.63
CA ASP A 213 -0.92 -21.38 -5.79
C ASP A 213 -2.26 -21.48 -6.54
N GLY A 214 -2.22 -21.77 -7.82
CA GLY A 214 -3.40 -21.85 -8.69
C GLY A 214 -3.60 -20.58 -9.53
N PRO A 215 -4.77 -20.43 -10.18
CA PRO A 215 -5.02 -19.30 -11.06
C PRO A 215 -5.22 -17.99 -10.27
N PRO A 216 -4.97 -16.82 -10.88
CA PRO A 216 -5.39 -15.54 -10.35
C PRO A 216 -6.92 -15.48 -10.13
N PRO A 217 -7.40 -14.54 -9.30
CA PRO A 217 -8.83 -14.35 -9.12
C PRO A 217 -9.50 -14.00 -10.45
N ASP A 218 -10.74 -14.46 -10.61
CA ASP A 218 -11.62 -14.10 -11.73
C ASP A 218 -12.95 -13.51 -11.21
N ALA A 219 -13.88 -13.19 -12.08
CA ALA A 219 -15.16 -12.57 -11.68
C ALA A 219 -16.05 -13.47 -10.80
N GLN A 220 -15.78 -14.77 -10.73
CA GLN A 220 -16.57 -15.76 -9.97
C GLN A 220 -15.81 -16.31 -8.77
N ARG A 221 -14.47 -16.27 -8.80
CA ARG A 221 -13.62 -16.93 -7.79
C ARG A 221 -12.52 -16.01 -7.34
N GLY A 222 -12.34 -15.97 -6.02
CA GLY A 222 -11.15 -15.43 -5.41
C GLY A 222 -9.92 -16.34 -5.60
N ALA A 223 -8.82 -15.94 -5.02
CA ALA A 223 -7.57 -16.70 -5.02
C ALA A 223 -6.91 -16.61 -3.63
N TRP A 224 -5.79 -17.32 -3.46
CA TRP A 224 -4.96 -17.19 -2.27
C TRP A 224 -3.63 -16.58 -2.68
N THR A 225 -3.20 -15.51 -1.98
CA THR A 225 -1.85 -14.97 -2.13
C THR A 225 -1.02 -15.24 -0.89
N ARG A 226 0.31 -15.12 -1.01
CA ARG A 226 1.26 -15.46 0.06
C ARG A 226 1.65 -14.24 0.87
N VAL A 227 1.77 -14.43 2.19
CA VAL A 227 2.28 -13.43 3.12
C VAL A 227 3.41 -14.07 3.93
N PHE A 228 4.55 -13.41 4.00
CA PHE A 228 5.76 -13.88 4.67
C PHE A 228 6.03 -13.05 5.90
N ARG A 229 6.42 -13.71 6.99
CA ARG A 229 6.90 -13.08 8.20
C ARG A 229 8.39 -13.31 8.36
N PHE A 230 9.12 -12.24 8.59
CA PHE A 230 10.55 -12.25 8.86
C PHE A 230 10.83 -11.75 10.27
N ASP A 231 11.77 -12.36 10.96
CA ASP A 231 12.36 -11.79 12.15
C ASP A 231 13.23 -10.58 11.74
N ALA A 232 12.90 -9.40 12.23
CA ALA A 232 13.52 -8.16 11.76
C ALA A 232 14.97 -7.98 12.23
N ASP A 233 15.42 -8.73 13.24
CA ASP A 233 16.81 -8.71 13.70
C ASP A 233 17.71 -9.58 12.82
N SER A 234 17.29 -10.80 12.57
CA SER A 234 18.07 -11.78 11.81
C SER A 234 17.83 -11.74 10.29
N GLY A 235 16.68 -11.20 9.85
CA GLY A 235 16.22 -11.26 8.47
C GLY A 235 15.73 -12.65 8.05
N ALA A 236 15.63 -13.61 8.98
CA ALA A 236 15.21 -14.98 8.69
C ALA A 236 13.68 -15.06 8.50
N VAL A 237 13.25 -15.88 7.54
CA VAL A 237 11.82 -16.23 7.40
C VAL A 237 11.39 -17.03 8.62
N ASP A 238 10.40 -16.52 9.36
CA ASP A 238 9.82 -17.15 10.55
C ASP A 238 8.46 -17.81 10.25
N GLY A 239 7.72 -17.31 9.24
CA GLY A 239 6.41 -17.85 8.91
C GLY A 239 5.98 -17.57 7.49
N ARG A 240 5.09 -18.45 7.00
CA ARG A 240 4.39 -18.32 5.73
C ARG A 240 2.90 -18.45 5.96
N PHE A 241 2.15 -17.51 5.41
CA PHE A 241 0.70 -17.43 5.55
C PHE A 241 0.07 -17.23 4.19
N THR A 242 -1.22 -17.45 4.10
CA THR A 242 -2.01 -17.18 2.91
C THR A 242 -3.14 -16.20 3.23
N TYR A 243 -3.35 -15.25 2.34
CA TYR A 243 -4.41 -14.27 2.41
C TYR A 243 -5.45 -14.55 1.33
N PRO A 244 -6.76 -14.59 1.67
CA PRO A 244 -7.83 -14.86 0.70
C PRO A 244 -8.18 -13.58 -0.08
N LEU A 245 -7.86 -13.54 -1.38
CA LEU A 245 -8.29 -12.48 -2.29
C LEU A 245 -9.75 -12.68 -2.70
N ASP A 246 -10.50 -11.60 -2.78
CA ASP A 246 -11.86 -11.62 -3.33
C ASP A 246 -11.88 -11.85 -4.85
N PRO A 247 -13.02 -12.26 -5.41
CA PRO A 247 -13.24 -12.23 -6.85
C PRO A 247 -13.07 -10.82 -7.42
N VAL A 248 -12.68 -10.75 -8.70
CA VAL A 248 -12.53 -9.48 -9.43
C VAL A 248 -13.85 -8.73 -9.47
N SER A 249 -13.83 -7.47 -9.02
CA SER A 249 -14.99 -6.56 -9.04
C SER A 249 -14.79 -5.35 -9.98
N ALA A 250 -13.61 -5.19 -10.57
CA ALA A 250 -13.25 -4.07 -11.44
C ALA A 250 -13.76 -4.20 -12.90
N GLY A 251 -14.67 -5.13 -13.14
CA GLY A 251 -15.29 -5.40 -14.45
C GLY A 251 -14.62 -6.53 -15.24
N PRO A 252 -15.15 -6.88 -16.40
CA PRO A 252 -14.68 -8.00 -17.20
C PRO A 252 -13.21 -7.83 -17.63
N GLY A 253 -12.42 -8.89 -17.46
CA GLY A 253 -10.99 -8.89 -17.80
C GLY A 253 -10.10 -8.10 -16.84
N GLY A 254 -10.67 -7.62 -15.74
CA GLY A 254 -9.92 -6.95 -14.68
C GLY A 254 -9.12 -7.93 -13.82
N MET A 255 -8.36 -7.37 -12.90
CA MET A 255 -7.59 -8.06 -11.87
C MET A 255 -8.05 -7.65 -10.47
N ASN A 256 -7.64 -8.40 -9.45
CA ASN A 256 -7.73 -8.04 -8.05
C ASN A 256 -6.53 -8.60 -7.31
N GLY A 257 -5.87 -7.79 -6.48
CA GLY A 257 -4.68 -8.16 -5.74
C GLY A 257 -4.59 -7.47 -4.39
N LEU A 258 -3.67 -7.93 -3.56
CA LEU A 258 -3.28 -7.27 -2.32
C LEU A 258 -2.20 -6.26 -2.66
N SER A 259 -2.50 -4.95 -2.63
CA SER A 259 -1.52 -3.92 -2.97
C SER A 259 -0.70 -3.42 -1.77
N ASP A 260 -1.24 -3.40 -0.57
CA ASP A 260 -0.43 -3.13 0.63
C ASP A 260 -1.12 -3.62 1.91
N LEU A 261 -0.34 -3.66 2.98
CA LEU A 261 -0.83 -3.96 4.33
C LEU A 261 -0.11 -3.13 5.38
N VAL A 262 -0.81 -2.81 6.48
CA VAL A 262 -0.19 -2.21 7.67
C VAL A 262 -0.57 -2.99 8.93
N ALA A 263 0.42 -3.34 9.75
CA ALA A 263 0.20 -4.04 11.00
C ALA A 263 -0.45 -3.13 12.05
N LEU A 264 -1.56 -3.59 12.63
CA LEU A 264 -2.19 -2.97 13.79
C LEU A 264 -1.55 -3.48 15.10
N ASP A 265 -1.18 -4.74 15.09
CA ASP A 265 -0.46 -5.46 16.14
C ASP A 265 0.23 -6.70 15.53
N ASP A 266 0.67 -7.65 16.36
CA ASP A 266 1.39 -8.85 15.91
C ASP A 266 0.54 -9.80 15.05
N ARG A 267 -0.78 -9.63 15.01
CA ARG A 267 -1.73 -10.60 14.44
C ARG A 267 -2.79 -9.97 13.54
N ASN A 268 -2.98 -8.68 13.60
CA ASN A 268 -4.05 -7.96 12.90
C ASN A 268 -3.46 -6.90 11.99
N PHE A 269 -4.05 -6.77 10.81
CA PHE A 269 -3.58 -5.88 9.74
C PHE A 269 -4.76 -5.14 9.11
N LEU A 270 -4.52 -3.94 8.62
CA LEU A 270 -5.34 -3.39 7.55
C LEU A 270 -4.70 -3.83 6.23
N VAL A 271 -5.53 -4.20 5.27
CA VAL A 271 -5.10 -4.69 3.95
C VAL A 271 -5.90 -3.97 2.89
N ILE A 272 -5.22 -3.50 1.84
CA ILE A 272 -5.85 -3.01 0.62
C ILE A 272 -5.95 -4.16 -0.37
N GLU A 273 -7.17 -4.44 -0.85
CA GLU A 273 -7.37 -5.13 -2.12
C GLU A 273 -7.73 -4.11 -3.19
N ARG A 274 -6.95 -4.08 -4.25
CA ARG A 274 -7.12 -3.20 -5.38
C ARG A 274 -7.42 -4.01 -6.64
N GLY A 275 -8.55 -3.71 -7.25
CA GLY A 275 -8.93 -4.22 -8.56
C GLY A 275 -8.75 -3.15 -9.62
N PHE A 276 -8.20 -3.54 -10.75
CA PHE A 276 -8.02 -2.69 -11.93
C PHE A 276 -8.63 -3.39 -13.16
N GLY A 277 -9.37 -2.63 -13.98
CA GLY A 277 -10.04 -3.17 -15.16
C GLY A 277 -10.81 -2.07 -15.90
N THR A 278 -12.11 -2.24 -16.10
CA THR A 278 -12.94 -1.19 -16.72
C THR A 278 -13.18 -0.01 -15.78
N HIS A 279 -12.91 -0.19 -14.50
CA HIS A 279 -12.85 0.83 -13.45
C HIS A 279 -11.89 0.36 -12.35
N VAL A 280 -11.55 1.27 -11.44
CA VAL A 280 -10.80 0.95 -10.22
C VAL A 280 -11.78 0.52 -9.14
N ALA A 281 -11.48 -0.57 -8.43
CA ALA A 281 -12.22 -1.03 -7.27
C ALA A 281 -11.25 -1.23 -6.11
N VAL A 282 -11.46 -0.56 -4.98
CA VAL A 282 -10.57 -0.63 -3.82
C VAL A 282 -11.38 -0.96 -2.59
N ARG A 283 -10.91 -1.95 -1.83
CA ARG A 283 -11.50 -2.36 -0.56
C ARG A 283 -10.44 -2.44 0.52
N ILE A 284 -10.81 -1.98 1.71
CA ILE A 284 -9.96 -2.07 2.91
C ILE A 284 -10.55 -3.12 3.83
N TYR A 285 -9.72 -4.09 4.21
CA TYR A 285 -10.07 -5.18 5.10
C TYR A 285 -9.28 -5.11 6.40
N ARG A 286 -9.88 -5.61 7.48
CA ARG A 286 -9.11 -6.08 8.64
C ARG A 286 -8.82 -7.55 8.42
N ALA A 287 -7.54 -7.90 8.30
CA ALA A 287 -7.08 -9.28 8.23
C ALA A 287 -6.51 -9.73 9.57
N SER A 288 -6.65 -11.01 9.90
CA SER A 288 -6.20 -11.55 11.18
C SER A 288 -5.60 -12.94 11.01
N LEU A 289 -4.53 -13.21 11.77
CA LEU A 289 -3.98 -14.54 11.92
C LEU A 289 -4.92 -15.41 12.76
N VAL A 290 -5.10 -16.65 12.35
CA VAL A 290 -5.87 -17.67 13.09
C VAL A 290 -4.92 -18.61 13.81
N ASP A 291 -5.19 -18.90 15.09
CA ASP A 291 -4.35 -19.81 15.87
C ASP A 291 -4.28 -21.21 15.24
N GLY A 292 -3.05 -21.69 15.04
CA GLY A 292 -2.81 -23.01 14.46
C GLY A 292 -3.11 -23.13 12.97
N SER A 293 -3.41 -22.02 12.27
CA SER A 293 -3.61 -21.98 10.82
C SER A 293 -2.57 -21.11 10.13
N ALA A 294 -2.20 -21.48 8.92
CA ALA A 294 -1.48 -20.61 8.00
C ALA A 294 -2.42 -19.71 7.20
N GLU A 295 -3.72 -19.97 7.21
CA GLU A 295 -4.72 -19.17 6.50
C GLU A 295 -5.16 -18.01 7.36
N MET A 296 -5.10 -16.80 6.80
CA MET A 296 -5.65 -15.59 7.40
C MET A 296 -7.15 -15.49 7.15
N THR A 297 -7.84 -14.81 8.05
CA THR A 297 -9.24 -14.40 7.86
C THR A 297 -9.30 -12.91 7.59
N LYS A 298 -10.38 -12.44 6.95
CA LYS A 298 -10.59 -11.00 6.73
C LYS A 298 -12.03 -10.58 6.95
N THR A 299 -12.20 -9.31 7.29
CA THR A 299 -13.50 -8.63 7.42
C THR A 299 -13.44 -7.31 6.68
N LEU A 300 -14.40 -7.04 5.81
CA LEU A 300 -14.49 -5.78 5.06
C LEU A 300 -14.74 -4.62 6.03
N LEU A 301 -13.91 -3.59 5.97
CA LEU A 301 -14.09 -2.32 6.69
C LEU A 301 -14.69 -1.24 5.81
N ALA A 302 -14.18 -1.10 4.57
CA ALA A 302 -14.66 -0.11 3.62
C ALA A 302 -14.58 -0.60 2.17
N ASP A 303 -15.60 -0.29 1.37
CA ASP A 303 -15.55 -0.35 -0.09
C ASP A 303 -15.45 1.10 -0.60
N LEU A 304 -14.25 1.48 -1.05
CA LEU A 304 -13.96 2.85 -1.46
C LEU A 304 -14.72 3.25 -2.72
N THR A 305 -15.14 2.28 -3.54
CA THR A 305 -15.93 2.51 -4.75
C THR A 305 -17.28 3.16 -4.43
N THR A 306 -17.82 2.90 -3.23
CA THR A 306 -19.11 3.41 -2.77
C THR A 306 -18.99 4.43 -1.64
N THR A 307 -17.78 4.87 -1.28
CA THR A 307 -17.56 5.79 -0.17
C THR A 307 -18.04 7.20 -0.52
N PRO A 308 -19.01 7.76 0.22
CA PRO A 308 -19.52 9.11 -0.05
C PRO A 308 -18.42 10.18 0.09
N GLY A 309 -18.35 11.08 -0.88
CA GLY A 309 -17.38 12.19 -0.88
C GLY A 309 -16.00 11.83 -1.39
N LEU A 310 -15.75 10.57 -1.72
CA LEU A 310 -14.53 10.12 -2.37
C LEU A 310 -14.75 10.04 -3.88
N ALA A 311 -14.28 11.04 -4.62
CA ALA A 311 -14.30 11.08 -6.08
C ALA A 311 -13.25 12.10 -6.59
N PRO A 312 -12.45 11.77 -7.60
CA PRO A 312 -12.34 10.43 -8.19
C PRO A 312 -11.75 9.43 -7.19
N LEU A 313 -11.94 8.13 -7.41
CA LEU A 313 -11.16 7.05 -6.81
C LEU A 313 -10.15 6.61 -7.85
N ASP A 314 -8.88 6.61 -7.49
CA ASP A 314 -7.79 6.10 -8.32
C ASP A 314 -7.12 4.88 -7.70
N ASN A 315 -6.05 4.47 -8.23
CA ASN A 315 -5.24 3.29 -7.98
C ASN A 315 -4.57 3.34 -6.59
N ILE A 316 -5.37 3.16 -5.52
CA ILE A 316 -4.87 3.20 -4.13
C ILE A 316 -4.03 1.97 -3.87
N GLU A 317 -2.76 2.19 -3.58
CA GLU A 317 -1.79 1.10 -3.40
C GLU A 317 -1.12 1.10 -2.03
N GLY A 318 -0.77 2.26 -1.45
CA GLY A 318 -0.09 2.31 -0.16
C GLY A 318 -1.01 2.63 1.02
N ILE A 319 -0.74 2.05 2.20
CA ILE A 319 -1.46 2.31 3.45
C ILE A 319 -0.53 2.37 4.66
N THR A 320 -0.74 3.34 5.56
CA THR A 320 -0.01 3.41 6.83
C THR A 320 -0.87 3.94 7.97
N LEU A 321 -0.48 3.62 9.20
CA LEU A 321 -0.97 4.34 10.37
C LEU A 321 -0.24 5.67 10.48
N GLY A 322 -0.98 6.74 10.77
CA GLY A 322 -0.41 8.05 11.07
C GLY A 322 -0.50 8.38 12.56
N PRO A 323 -0.34 9.66 12.95
CA PRO A 323 -0.52 10.10 14.34
C PRO A 323 -1.98 9.95 14.77
N LYS A 324 -2.21 9.93 16.07
CA LYS A 324 -3.58 10.03 16.58
C LYS A 324 -4.18 11.37 16.23
N LEU A 325 -5.45 11.35 15.81
CA LEU A 325 -6.23 12.56 15.58
C LEU A 325 -6.52 13.29 16.91
N PRO A 326 -6.87 14.60 16.88
CA PRO A 326 -7.20 15.35 18.07
C PRO A 326 -8.32 14.74 18.92
N ASP A 327 -9.27 14.01 18.31
CA ASP A 327 -10.34 13.28 18.99
C ASP A 327 -9.89 11.93 19.60
N GLY A 328 -8.62 11.54 19.42
CA GLY A 328 -8.01 10.34 19.97
C GLY A 328 -8.09 9.09 19.07
N ARG A 329 -8.84 9.13 17.96
CA ARG A 329 -8.90 8.03 16.99
C ARG A 329 -7.56 7.86 16.28
N GLN A 330 -7.29 6.65 15.81
CA GLN A 330 -6.10 6.35 15.00
C GLN A 330 -6.32 6.83 13.56
N SER A 331 -5.43 7.70 13.07
CA SER A 331 -5.44 8.04 11.65
C SER A 331 -4.86 6.92 10.80
N VAL A 332 -5.48 6.69 9.64
CA VAL A 332 -5.00 5.81 8.60
C VAL A 332 -4.90 6.62 7.32
N ILE A 333 -3.73 6.59 6.70
CA ILE A 333 -3.46 7.31 5.45
C ILE A 333 -3.26 6.29 4.34
N ALA A 334 -3.92 6.50 3.21
CA ALA A 334 -3.67 5.74 2.00
C ALA A 334 -3.24 6.68 0.86
N VAL A 335 -2.45 6.16 -0.08
CA VAL A 335 -1.93 6.90 -1.23
C VAL A 335 -2.21 6.14 -2.51
N SER A 336 -2.41 6.88 -3.63
CA SER A 336 -2.58 6.29 -4.96
C SER A 336 -1.32 6.41 -5.78
N ASP A 337 -1.04 5.37 -6.55
CA ASP A 337 -0.17 5.42 -7.71
C ASP A 337 -0.91 5.98 -8.93
N ASP A 338 -0.38 7.03 -9.54
CA ASP A 338 -0.91 7.63 -10.77
C ASP A 338 -0.27 7.05 -12.04
N ASN A 339 0.60 6.05 -11.91
CA ASN A 339 1.35 5.43 -13.01
C ASN A 339 2.02 6.46 -13.94
N PHE A 340 2.30 7.66 -13.44
CA PHE A 340 2.72 8.83 -14.24
C PHE A 340 1.80 9.09 -15.44
N SER A 341 0.54 8.70 -15.36
CA SER A 341 -0.48 8.81 -16.40
C SER A 341 -1.18 10.18 -16.32
N PRO A 342 -1.40 10.89 -17.43
CA PRO A 342 -2.13 12.15 -17.42
C PRO A 342 -3.63 11.99 -17.11
N THR A 343 -4.14 10.77 -17.06
CA THR A 343 -5.55 10.45 -16.78
C THR A 343 -5.78 9.94 -15.38
N GLN A 344 -4.73 9.71 -14.60
CA GLN A 344 -4.77 9.29 -13.21
C GLN A 344 -4.36 10.43 -12.27
N VAL A 345 -4.60 10.27 -10.98
CA VAL A 345 -4.32 11.29 -9.97
C VAL A 345 -3.53 10.71 -8.80
N THR A 346 -2.52 11.44 -8.36
CA THR A 346 -1.90 11.18 -7.06
C THR A 346 -2.82 11.74 -5.98
N GLN A 347 -3.35 10.89 -5.11
CA GLN A 347 -4.24 11.29 -4.01
C GLN A 347 -3.83 10.67 -2.69
N PHE A 348 -4.05 11.41 -1.62
CA PHE A 348 -3.91 10.95 -0.25
C PHE A 348 -5.29 10.91 0.38
N LEU A 349 -5.63 9.80 1.00
CA LEU A 349 -6.90 9.58 1.69
C LEU A 349 -6.66 9.51 3.18
N LEU A 350 -7.55 10.11 3.97
CA LEU A 350 -7.54 10.03 5.42
C LEU A 350 -8.75 9.27 5.92
N PHE A 351 -8.49 8.29 6.78
CA PHE A 351 -9.51 7.57 7.55
C PHE A 351 -9.23 7.66 9.05
N ALA A 352 -10.27 7.45 9.84
CA ALA A 352 -10.20 7.26 11.29
C ALA A 352 -10.63 5.84 11.66
N LEU A 353 -9.83 5.19 12.54
CA LEU A 353 -10.01 3.85 13.08
C LEU A 353 -10.21 3.92 14.61
#